data_5c9079247a65079ba2a0f68ae2bec9b0
#
_entry.id   5c9079247a65079ba2a0f68ae2bec9b0
#
_cell.length_a   1.000
_cell.length_b   1.000
_cell.length_c   1.000
_cell.angle_alpha   90.00
_cell.angle_beta   90.00
_cell.angle_gamma   90.00
#
_symmetry.space_group_name_H-M   'P 1'
#
loop_
_entity.id
_entity.type
_entity.pdbx_description
1 polymer ?
#
loop_
_entity_poly.entity_id
_entity_poly.type
_entity_poly.pdbx_seq_one_letter_code
_entity_poly.pdbx_strand_id
1 'polypeptide(L)' 'MRITKGDKVDYMGNQGVVVGTYYMFTRGKRYVDVYFENIKETVSLEESFLKKVR' A
#
# COMPACT_ATOMS: atom_id res chain seq x y z
N MET A 1 4.59 -6.00 -11.20
CA MET A 1 4.02 -6.81 -10.13
C MET A 1 2.90 -6.07 -9.42
N ARG A 2 1.78 -6.73 -9.22
CA ARG A 2 0.61 -6.06 -8.66
C ARG A 2 0.45 -6.32 -7.16
N ILE A 3 0.15 -5.27 -6.42
CA ILE A 3 -0.09 -5.36 -4.98
C ILE A 3 -1.58 -5.50 -4.74
N THR A 4 -1.95 -6.47 -3.92
CA THR A 4 -3.36 -6.73 -3.63
C THR A 4 -3.58 -6.84 -2.12
N LYS A 5 -4.86 -6.85 -1.73
CA LYS A 5 -5.24 -6.96 -0.32
C LYS A 5 -4.60 -8.20 0.30
N GLY A 6 -4.03 -8.02 1.48
CA GLY A 6 -3.38 -9.10 2.21
C GLY A 6 -1.88 -9.17 2.00
N ASP A 7 -1.37 -8.49 0.97
CA ASP A 7 0.07 -8.50 0.72
C ASP A 7 0.81 -7.67 1.76
N LYS A 8 2.06 -8.06 2.01
CA LYS A 8 2.95 -7.27 2.84
C LYS A 8 3.76 -6.37 1.94
N VAL A 9 3.90 -5.12 2.34
CA VAL A 9 4.63 -4.14 1.57
C VAL A 9 5.59 -3.36 2.45
N ASP A 10 6.59 -2.76 1.83
CA ASP A 10 7.56 -1.93 2.52
C ASP A 10 7.48 -0.51 1.96
N TYR A 11 7.48 0.46 2.85
CA TYR A 11 7.50 1.86 2.50
C TYR A 11 8.56 2.55 3.35
N MET A 12 9.66 2.93 2.72
CA MET A 12 10.75 3.66 3.37
C MET A 12 11.19 2.98 4.68
N GLY A 13 11.31 1.65 4.63
CA GLY A 13 11.76 0.88 5.78
C GLY A 13 10.68 0.48 6.75
N ASN A 14 9.44 0.92 6.53
CA ASN A 14 8.32 0.53 7.37
C ASN A 14 7.48 -0.51 6.67
N GLN A 15 7.21 -1.61 7.35
CA GLN A 15 6.42 -2.68 6.76
C GLN A 15 4.96 -2.57 7.18
N GLY A 16 4.08 -2.84 6.23
CA GLY A 16 2.65 -2.81 6.48
C GLY A 16 1.94 -3.88 5.71
N VAL A 17 0.63 -3.99 5.97
CA VAL A 17 -0.23 -4.97 5.31
C VAL A 17 -1.29 -4.22 4.51
N VAL A 18 -1.47 -4.63 3.27
CA VAL A 18 -2.46 -4.00 2.40
C VAL A 18 -3.86 -4.41 2.85
N VAL A 19 -4.69 -3.42 3.14
CA VAL A 19 -6.07 -3.67 3.56
C VAL A 19 -7.08 -3.33 2.47
N GLY A 20 -6.64 -2.67 1.40
CA GLY A 20 -7.51 -2.37 0.28
C GLY A 20 -6.74 -1.70 -0.84
N THR A 21 -7.36 -1.63 -2.01
CA THR A 21 -6.76 -0.95 -3.15
C THR A 21 -7.87 -0.23 -3.90
N TYR A 22 -7.51 0.85 -4.61
CA TYR A 22 -8.46 1.52 -5.47
C TYR A 22 -7.72 2.25 -6.58
N TYR A 23 -8.44 2.54 -7.66
CA TYR A 23 -7.88 3.24 -8.80
C TYR A 23 -8.46 4.66 -8.87
N MET A 24 -7.60 5.66 -8.96
CA MET A 24 -8.05 7.03 -9.02
C MET A 24 -8.03 7.51 -10.46
N PHE A 25 -9.20 7.55 -11.09
CA PHE A 25 -9.32 7.89 -12.51
C PHE A 25 -8.78 9.28 -12.82
N THR A 26 -9.02 10.24 -11.94
CA THR A 26 -8.60 11.62 -12.19
C THR A 26 -7.08 11.76 -12.27
N ARG A 27 -6.36 10.84 -11.64
CA ARG A 27 -4.91 10.85 -11.66
C ARG A 27 -4.31 9.74 -12.50
N GLY A 28 -5.14 8.79 -12.92
CA GLY A 28 -4.66 7.65 -13.68
C GLY A 28 -3.70 6.79 -12.89
N LYS A 29 -3.87 6.69 -11.59
CA LYS A 29 -2.95 5.97 -10.72
C LYS A 29 -3.70 5.07 -9.76
N ARG A 30 -3.02 3.99 -9.38
CA ARG A 30 -3.56 3.04 -8.44
C ARG A 30 -3.03 3.35 -7.04
N TYR A 31 -3.93 3.38 -6.07
CA TYR A 31 -3.59 3.65 -4.67
C TYR A 31 -3.84 2.42 -3.82
N VAL A 32 -3.09 2.32 -2.75
CA VAL A 32 -3.14 1.17 -1.87
C VAL A 32 -3.28 1.66 -0.44
N ASP A 33 -4.25 1.08 0.28
CA ASP A 33 -4.43 1.39 1.69
C ASP A 33 -3.62 0.38 2.49
N VAL A 34 -2.66 0.88 3.25
CA VAL A 34 -1.72 0.05 3.99
C VAL A 34 -1.84 0.32 5.48
N TYR A 35 -1.99 -0.74 6.25
CA TYR A 35 -2.01 -0.64 7.70
C TYR A 35 -0.60 -0.86 8.23
N PHE A 36 -0.09 0.11 8.95
CA PHE A 36 1.24 0.06 9.55
C PHE A 36 1.10 -0.19 11.04
N GLU A 37 1.54 -1.36 11.48
CA GLU A 37 1.41 -1.75 12.88
C GLU A 37 2.22 -0.85 13.81
N ASN A 38 3.39 -0.40 13.35
CA ASN A 38 4.27 0.40 14.19
C ASN A 38 3.66 1.75 14.58
N ILE A 39 2.74 2.28 13.78
CA ILE A 39 2.06 3.53 14.11
C ILE A 39 0.57 3.32 14.31
N LYS A 40 0.09 2.09 14.10
CA LYS A 40 -1.31 1.69 14.26
C LYS A 40 -2.26 2.57 13.46
N GLU A 41 -1.88 2.85 12.22
CA GLU A 41 -2.69 3.66 11.32
C GLU A 41 -2.70 3.08 9.93
N THR A 42 -3.80 3.35 9.21
CA THR A 42 -3.92 2.99 7.80
C THR A 42 -3.65 4.23 6.98
N VAL A 43 -2.75 4.11 6.02
CA VAL A 43 -2.34 5.22 5.16
C VAL A 43 -2.56 4.84 3.72
N SER A 44 -3.06 5.78 2.93
CA SER A 44 -3.30 5.57 1.50
C SER A 44 -2.09 6.06 0.74
N LEU A 45 -1.47 5.18 -0.04
CA LEU A 45 -0.24 5.49 -0.75
C LEU A 45 -0.34 5.06 -2.20
N GLU A 46 0.35 5.77 -3.07
CA GLU A 46 0.42 5.39 -4.48
C GLU A 46 1.20 4.09 -4.59
N GLU A 47 0.69 3.16 -5.39
CA GLU A 47 1.27 1.84 -5.52
C GLU A 47 2.76 1.86 -5.86
N SER A 48 3.17 2.81 -6.70
CA SER A 48 4.56 2.89 -7.14
C SER A 48 5.54 3.23 -6.03
N PHE A 49 5.05 3.73 -4.90
CA PHE A 49 5.92 4.04 -3.77
C PHE A 49 6.22 2.83 -2.90
N LEU A 50 5.57 1.71 -3.16
CA LEU A 50 5.63 0.54 -2.29
C LEU A 50 6.43 -0.57 -2.92
N LYS A 51 7.07 -1.36 -2.07
CA LYS A 51 7.72 -2.60 -2.49
C LYS A 51 6.98 -3.76 -1.88
N LYS A 52 6.67 -4.75 -2.70
CA LYS A 52 6.00 -5.94 -2.21
C LYS A 52 6.99 -6.83 -1.48
N VAL A 53 6.64 -7.24 -0.28
CA VAL A 53 7.43 -8.15 0.52
C VAL A 53 6.76 -9.51 0.48
N ARG A 54 7.56 -10.56 0.33
CA ARG A 54 7.02 -11.92 0.20
C ARG A 54 6.39 -12.43 1.47
#